data_0e581003443c74de3b92520320da09f1
#
_entry.id   0e581003443c74de3b92520320da09f1
#
_cell.length_a   1.000
_cell.length_b   1.000
_cell.length_c   1.000
_cell.angle_alpha   90.00
_cell.angle_beta   90.00
_cell.angle_gamma   90.00
#
_symmetry.space_group_name_H-M   'P 1'
#
loop_
_entity.id
_entity.type
_entity.pdbx_description
1 polymer ?
#
loop_
_entity_poly.entity_id
_entity_poly.type
_entity_poly.pdbx_seq_one_letter_code
_entity_poly.pdbx_strand_id
1 'polypeptide(L)' 'MKKYKVIENYSTTEGTLYQGEVLKEDDNNTLGGHKRLKDSMGRVWFIPFKYIVRI' A
#
# COMPACT_ATOMS: atom_id res chain seq x y z
N MET A 1 11.13 7.25 7.27
CA MET A 1 10.27 6.16 6.79
C MET A 1 9.95 6.30 5.33
N LYS A 2 9.87 5.19 4.63
CA LYS A 2 9.56 5.21 3.20
C LYS A 2 8.07 5.39 3.00
N LYS A 3 7.71 6.13 1.97
CA LYS A 3 6.32 6.32 1.58
C LYS A 3 6.11 5.80 0.18
N TYR A 4 4.88 5.37 -0.09
CA TYR A 4 4.50 4.83 -1.39
C TYR A 4 3.21 5.47 -1.83
N LYS A 5 3.09 5.68 -3.14
CA LYS A 5 1.90 6.25 -3.74
C LYS A 5 1.18 5.16 -4.54
N VAL A 6 -0.13 5.08 -4.36
CA VAL A 6 -0.96 4.16 -5.14
C VAL A 6 -1.12 4.72 -6.54
N ILE A 7 -0.74 3.94 -7.55
CA ILE A 7 -0.78 4.38 -8.94
C ILE A 7 -1.96 3.80 -9.72
N GLU A 8 -2.63 2.79 -9.15
CA GLU A 8 -3.86 2.23 -9.71
C GLU A 8 -4.78 1.84 -8.57
N ASN A 9 -6.08 1.95 -8.78
CA ASN A 9 -7.04 1.55 -7.76
C ASN A 9 -6.88 0.07 -7.44
N TYR A 10 -6.90 -0.24 -6.16
CA TYR A 10 -6.73 -1.61 -5.69
C TYR A 10 -7.86 -1.94 -4.72
N SER A 11 -8.71 -2.87 -5.10
CA SER A 11 -9.87 -3.28 -4.30
C SER A 11 -9.61 -4.60 -3.59
N THR A 12 -10.02 -4.66 -2.34
CA THR A 12 -9.96 -5.88 -1.54
C THR A 12 -11.31 -6.07 -0.85
N THR A 13 -11.47 -7.20 -0.16
CA THR A 13 -12.67 -7.44 0.63
C THR A 13 -12.82 -6.45 1.79
N GLU A 14 -11.75 -5.79 2.17
CA GLU A 14 -11.76 -4.82 3.28
C GLU A 14 -11.93 -3.38 2.81
N GLY A 15 -11.90 -3.14 1.53
CA GLY A 15 -12.06 -1.80 0.99
C GLY A 15 -11.22 -1.58 -0.25
N THR A 16 -11.15 -0.33 -0.68
CA THR A 16 -10.45 0.05 -1.89
C THR A 16 -9.45 1.15 -1.60
N LEU A 17 -8.25 0.99 -2.15
CA LEU A 17 -7.25 2.05 -2.18
C LEU A 17 -7.33 2.72 -3.55
N TYR A 18 -7.43 4.04 -3.55
CA TYR A 18 -7.61 4.79 -4.79
C TYR A 18 -6.30 5.36 -5.27
N GLN A 19 -6.19 5.50 -6.58
CA GLN A 19 -5.05 6.12 -7.22
C GLN A 19 -4.77 7.48 -6.57
N GLY A 20 -3.52 7.74 -6.22
CA GLY A 20 -3.12 9.00 -5.60
C GLY A 20 -2.96 8.93 -4.09
N GLU A 21 -3.47 7.89 -3.44
CA GLU A 21 -3.30 7.78 -1.99
C GLU A 21 -1.84 7.50 -1.65
N VAL A 22 -1.39 8.04 -0.52
CA VAL A 22 -0.03 7.86 -0.03
C VAL A 22 -0.08 7.01 1.23
N LEU A 23 0.73 5.96 1.25
CA LEU A 23 0.82 5.03 2.36
C LEU A 23 2.24 5.01 2.90
N LYS A 24 2.37 4.68 4.18
CA LYS A 24 3.68 4.59 4.84
C LYS A 24 4.10 3.14 4.94
N GLU A 25 5.41 2.90 4.84
CA GLU A 25 5.97 1.59 5.08
C GLU A 25 5.80 1.26 6.57
N ASP A 26 5.13 0.14 6.85
CA ASP A 26 4.91 -0.29 8.23
C ASP A 26 6.13 -1.03 8.76
N ASP A 27 6.62 -1.98 7.98
CA ASP A 27 7.92 -2.62 8.24
C ASP A 27 8.42 -3.18 6.91
N ASN A 28 9.56 -3.90 6.95
CA ASN A 28 10.17 -4.39 5.72
C ASN A 28 9.62 -5.73 5.25
N ASN A 29 8.50 -6.16 5.81
CA ASN A 29 7.94 -7.45 5.40
C ASN A 29 7.34 -7.38 4.02
N THR A 30 7.74 -8.32 3.19
CA THR A 30 7.18 -8.51 1.86
C THR A 30 6.60 -9.92 1.85
N LEU A 31 5.35 -10.05 1.44
CA LEU A 31 4.67 -11.32 1.45
C LEU A 31 4.21 -11.67 0.05
N GLY A 32 4.92 -12.61 -0.58
CA GLY A 32 4.52 -13.12 -1.89
C GLY A 32 4.35 -12.05 -2.97
N GLY A 33 5.26 -11.08 -3.03
CA GLY A 33 5.17 -10.01 -4.02
C GLY A 33 4.27 -8.85 -3.60
N HIS A 34 3.79 -8.87 -2.36
CA HIS A 34 2.99 -7.79 -1.80
C HIS A 34 3.80 -7.02 -0.77
N LYS A 35 3.60 -5.72 -0.72
CA LYS A 35 4.25 -4.86 0.26
C LYS A 35 3.27 -4.54 1.39
N ARG A 36 3.74 -4.62 2.63
CA ARG A 36 2.94 -4.25 3.78
C ARG A 36 3.05 -2.75 4.03
N LEU A 37 1.93 -2.05 3.94
CA LEU A 37 1.88 -0.60 4.11
C LEU A 37 0.76 -0.24 5.07
N LYS A 38 0.85 0.95 5.63
CA LYS A 38 -0.14 1.45 6.58
C LYS A 38 -0.72 2.77 6.07
N ASP A 39 -2.02 2.91 6.12
CA ASP A 39 -2.68 4.14 5.70
C ASP A 39 -2.72 5.15 6.85
N SER A 40 -3.32 6.33 6.59
CA SER A 40 -3.38 7.41 7.57
C SER A 40 -4.26 7.07 8.77
N MET A 41 -5.09 6.07 8.65
CA MET A 41 -5.96 5.63 9.75
C MET A 41 -5.35 4.49 10.55
N GLY A 42 -4.12 4.09 10.23
CA GLY A 42 -3.44 3.02 10.94
C GLY A 42 -3.78 1.62 10.44
N ARG A 43 -4.53 1.51 9.36
CA ARG A 43 -4.91 0.22 8.81
C ARG A 43 -3.78 -0.34 7.95
N VAL A 44 -3.51 -1.64 8.10
CA VAL A 44 -2.46 -2.32 7.36
C VAL A 44 -3.03 -2.90 6.07
N TRP A 45 -2.27 -2.69 4.96
CA TRP A 45 -2.63 -3.19 3.64
C TRP A 45 -1.48 -4.00 3.07
N PHE A 46 -1.80 -5.09 2.39
CA PHE A 46 -0.85 -5.85 1.59
C PHE A 46 -1.15 -5.59 0.13
N ILE A 47 -0.26 -4.87 -0.56
CA ILE A 47 -0.52 -4.36 -1.90
C ILE A 47 0.52 -4.91 -2.86
N PRO A 48 0.10 -5.46 -4.02
CA PRO A 48 1.07 -5.89 -5.05
C PRO A 48 1.93 -4.72 -5.49
N PHE A 49 3.21 -4.99 -5.73
CA PHE A 49 4.16 -3.93 -6.11
C PHE A 49 3.73 -3.16 -7.35
N LYS A 50 3.02 -3.79 -8.27
CA LYS A 50 2.61 -3.14 -9.51
C LYS A 50 1.59 -2.02 -9.31
N TYR A 51 0.99 -1.93 -8.12
CA TYR A 51 -0.01 -0.91 -7.82
C TYR A 51 0.57 0.31 -7.12
N ILE A 52 1.84 0.29 -6.76
CA ILE A 52 2.46 1.33 -5.96
C ILE A 52 3.81 1.72 -6.51
N VAL A 53 4.21 2.97 -6.21
CA VAL A 53 5.58 3.42 -6.46
C VAL A 53 6.10 4.09 -5.20
N ARG A 54 7.39 3.98 -4.98
CA ARG A 54 8.03 4.65 -3.88
C ARG A 54 8.21 6.14 -4.22
N ILE A 55 7.91 6.99 -3.27
CA ILE A 55 8.07 8.43 -3.42
C ILE A 55 9.02 9.02 -2.38
#